data_e5192f33f3911de55af7bb787295354f
#
_entry.id   e5192f33f3911de55af7bb787295354f
#
_cell.length_a   1.000
_cell.length_b   1.000
_cell.length_c   1.000
_cell.angle_alpha   90.00
_cell.angle_beta   90.00
_cell.angle_gamma   90.00
#
_symmetry.space_group_name_H-M   'P 1'
#
loop_
_entity.id
_entity.type
_entity.pdbx_description
1 polymer ?
#
loop_
_entity_poly.entity_id
_entity_poly.type
_entity_poly.pdbx_seq_one_letter_code
_entity_poly.pdbx_strand_id
1 'polypeptide(L)'
;MRKQEDRASVMSYIRHAWTTLKERCKNTSMTTDKPSFQPLYQQIRTLLAQRIAQGEWAAHEALPSEWALAESLGVSQGTVRKALTDLVDEGWLYRQQGKGTFVAPGLNEWGDGHLVTPGQFAEPPGSPVPELLSCTRANASEDIAQALSLRRAAPLFRVRLLWRLAGVAVALDDAYVPVGRFEEIDARRLRQYGNSLYTRLERRDGVRVRLGAIQARATLPDRETMNLLGLSDVEPLLMITRLGQALTGEAVEWRERLCRSARWAFQREP
;
A
#
# COMPACT_ATOMS: atom_id res chain seq x y z
N MET A 1 -30.72 -14.83 -3.46
CA MET A 1 -30.07 -16.01 -2.88
C MET A 1 -28.70 -16.30 -3.52
N ARG A 2 -28.48 -16.31 -4.83
CA ARG A 2 -27.17 -16.60 -5.46
C ARG A 2 -25.99 -15.67 -5.06
N LYS A 3 -26.22 -14.41 -4.71
CA LYS A 3 -25.15 -13.45 -4.29
C LYS A 3 -24.52 -13.77 -2.92
N GLN A 4 -25.17 -14.60 -2.10
CA GLN A 4 -24.70 -14.94 -0.75
C GLN A 4 -23.83 -16.19 -0.75
N GLU A 5 -24.06 -17.12 -1.67
CA GLU A 5 -23.29 -18.37 -1.80
C GLU A 5 -21.90 -18.15 -2.43
N ASP A 6 -21.79 -17.26 -3.42
CA ASP A 6 -20.49 -16.88 -4.02
C ASP A 6 -19.56 -16.19 -3.01
N ARG A 7 -20.12 -15.39 -2.10
CA ARG A 7 -19.34 -14.76 -1.02
C ARG A 7 -18.77 -15.79 -0.03
N ALA A 8 -19.50 -16.84 0.27
CA ALA A 8 -19.07 -17.86 1.22
C ALA A 8 -17.89 -18.70 0.70
N SER A 9 -17.87 -19.01 -0.59
CA SER A 9 -16.78 -19.78 -1.23
C SER A 9 -15.46 -19.01 -1.28
N VAL A 10 -15.52 -17.73 -1.63
CA VAL A 10 -14.35 -16.82 -1.64
C VAL A 10 -13.77 -16.66 -0.23
N MET A 11 -14.65 -16.63 0.79
CA MET A 11 -14.24 -16.53 2.19
C MET A 11 -13.54 -17.78 2.72
N SER A 12 -13.86 -18.96 2.22
CA SER A 12 -13.18 -20.20 2.58
C SER A 12 -11.72 -20.17 2.14
N TYR A 13 -11.43 -19.65 0.94
CA TYR A 13 -10.07 -19.57 0.40
C TYR A 13 -9.23 -18.51 1.12
N ILE A 14 -9.82 -17.35 1.42
CA ILE A 14 -9.18 -16.30 2.24
C ILE A 14 -8.85 -16.86 3.63
N ARG A 15 -9.78 -17.61 4.23
CA ARG A 15 -9.58 -18.24 5.53
C ARG A 15 -8.39 -19.20 5.55
N HIS A 16 -8.20 -19.98 4.49
CA HIS A 16 -7.10 -20.94 4.37
C HIS A 16 -5.74 -20.24 4.20
N ALA A 17 -5.65 -19.23 3.33
CA ALA A 17 -4.45 -18.41 3.16
C ALA A 17 -4.09 -17.64 4.45
N TRP A 18 -5.10 -17.20 5.21
CA TRP A 18 -4.93 -16.50 6.49
C TRP A 18 -4.51 -17.43 7.63
N THR A 19 -4.96 -18.67 7.64
CA THR A 19 -4.54 -19.65 8.67
C THR A 19 -3.07 -19.95 8.52
N THR A 20 -2.58 -20.12 7.30
CA THR A 20 -1.15 -20.35 7.00
C THR A 20 -0.26 -19.16 7.36
N LEU A 21 -0.76 -17.93 7.16
CA LEU A 21 -0.08 -16.70 7.58
C LEU A 21 -0.07 -16.51 9.11
N LYS A 22 -1.18 -16.85 9.78
CA LYS A 22 -1.26 -16.81 11.25
C LYS A 22 -0.35 -17.81 11.93
N GLU A 23 -0.16 -18.98 11.38
CA GLU A 23 0.77 -19.98 11.92
C GLU A 23 2.22 -19.53 11.79
N ARG A 24 2.59 -18.81 10.74
CA ARG A 24 3.91 -18.17 10.61
C ARG A 24 4.11 -17.02 11.60
N CYS A 25 3.08 -16.29 11.98
CA CYS A 25 3.16 -15.21 12.97
C CYS A 25 3.09 -15.68 14.43
N LYS A 26 2.56 -16.88 14.72
CA LYS A 26 2.44 -17.41 16.08
C LYS A 26 3.75 -17.91 16.68
N ASN A 27 4.80 -18.06 15.90
CA ASN A 27 6.12 -18.46 16.40
C ASN A 27 6.98 -17.31 16.92
N THR A 28 6.41 -16.12 17.15
CA THR A 28 7.07 -15.06 17.90
C THR A 28 6.55 -15.14 19.34
N SER A 29 7.30 -15.85 20.17
CA SER A 29 7.06 -16.04 21.58
C SER A 29 6.86 -14.70 22.30
N MET A 30 5.79 -14.59 23.07
CA MET A 30 5.61 -13.59 24.12
C MET A 30 6.75 -13.74 25.14
N THR A 31 7.61 -12.76 25.21
CA THR A 31 8.58 -12.63 26.32
C THR A 31 8.27 -11.35 27.08
N THR A 32 7.88 -11.55 28.33
CA THR A 32 8.01 -10.73 29.55
C THR A 32 8.50 -9.29 29.39
N ASP A 33 7.67 -8.42 29.89
CA ASP A 33 7.79 -7.00 30.17
C ASP A 33 9.10 -6.66 30.92
N LYS A 34 10.14 -6.33 30.17
CA LYS A 34 11.30 -5.57 30.63
C LYS A 34 11.40 -4.34 29.73
N PRO A 35 11.76 -3.15 30.25
CA PRO A 35 11.97 -1.98 29.41
C PRO A 35 13.04 -2.35 28.38
N SER A 36 12.62 -2.66 27.14
CA SER A 36 13.51 -3.06 26.08
C SER A 36 14.15 -1.81 25.51
N PHE A 37 15.36 -1.51 25.89
CA PHE A 37 16.23 -0.67 25.11
C PHE A 37 16.30 -1.30 23.71
N GLN A 38 15.70 -0.65 22.73
CA GLN A 38 15.82 -1.11 21.34
C GLN A 38 17.31 -1.15 20.97
N PRO A 39 17.81 -2.23 20.36
CA PRO A 39 19.19 -2.31 19.89
C PRO A 39 19.54 -1.06 19.06
N LEU A 40 20.76 -0.58 19.21
CA LEU A 40 21.18 0.69 18.57
C LEU A 40 20.96 0.68 17.05
N TYR A 41 21.21 -0.45 16.37
CA TYR A 41 20.96 -0.56 14.93
C TYR A 41 19.48 -0.38 14.57
N GLN A 42 18.52 -0.79 15.42
CA GLN A 42 17.10 -0.56 15.19
C GLN A 42 16.72 0.91 15.36
N GLN A 43 17.34 1.61 16.31
CA GLN A 43 17.16 3.05 16.46
C GLN A 43 17.67 3.80 15.22
N ILE A 44 18.87 3.45 14.73
CA ILE A 44 19.46 4.02 13.50
C ILE A 44 18.59 3.70 12.28
N ARG A 45 18.09 2.46 12.15
CA ARG A 45 17.16 2.06 11.09
C ARG A 45 15.91 2.95 11.11
N THR A 46 15.29 3.12 12.28
CA THR A 46 14.09 3.95 12.41
C THR A 46 14.39 5.41 12.06
N LEU A 47 15.50 5.96 12.54
CA LEU A 47 15.94 7.31 12.22
C LEU A 47 16.14 7.52 10.71
N LEU A 48 16.85 6.60 10.04
CA LEU A 48 17.10 6.68 8.60
C LEU A 48 15.80 6.56 7.80
N ALA A 49 14.90 5.64 8.19
CA ALA A 49 13.58 5.51 7.56
C ALA A 49 12.77 6.82 7.67
N GLN A 50 12.78 7.47 8.83
CA GLN A 50 12.12 8.77 9.04
C GLN A 50 12.74 9.87 8.16
N ARG A 51 14.06 9.97 8.08
CA ARG A 51 14.76 10.95 7.23
C ARG A 51 14.45 10.74 5.75
N ILE A 52 14.41 9.48 5.28
CA ILE A 52 13.97 9.14 3.91
C ILE A 52 12.52 9.55 3.69
N ALA A 53 11.61 9.22 4.62
CA ALA A 53 10.20 9.59 4.53
C ALA A 53 9.98 11.11 4.49
N GLN A 54 10.82 11.87 5.20
CA GLN A 54 10.82 13.34 5.19
C GLN A 54 11.41 13.93 3.89
N GLY A 55 11.99 13.10 3.03
CA GLY A 55 12.53 13.51 1.73
C GLY A 55 13.95 14.10 1.80
N GLU A 56 14.72 13.75 2.84
CA GLU A 56 16.13 14.15 2.91
C GLU A 56 16.94 13.60 1.71
N TRP A 57 16.56 12.43 1.23
CA TRP A 57 17.04 11.85 -0.02
C TRP A 57 15.86 11.50 -0.91
N ALA A 58 15.93 11.92 -2.17
CA ALA A 58 14.90 11.60 -3.17
C ALA A 58 14.97 10.12 -3.61
N ALA A 59 13.91 9.62 -4.24
CA ALA A 59 13.93 8.31 -4.89
C ALA A 59 15.07 8.26 -5.91
N HIS A 60 15.83 7.15 -5.91
CA HIS A 60 17.02 6.91 -6.73
C HIS A 60 18.24 7.76 -6.35
N GLU A 61 18.17 8.56 -5.31
CA GLU A 61 19.32 9.27 -4.77
C GLU A 61 20.18 8.34 -3.90
N ALA A 62 21.51 8.53 -3.97
CA ALA A 62 22.46 7.76 -3.19
C ALA A 62 22.54 8.27 -1.75
N LEU A 63 22.50 7.37 -0.78
CA LEU A 63 22.83 7.70 0.60
C LEU A 63 24.35 7.95 0.75
N PRO A 64 24.76 8.74 1.76
CA PRO A 64 26.17 8.82 2.16
C PRO A 64 26.73 7.42 2.44
N SER A 65 28.06 7.28 2.33
CA SER A 65 28.71 5.99 2.62
C SER A 65 28.44 5.50 4.05
N GLU A 66 28.54 4.19 4.26
CA GLU A 66 28.41 3.60 5.61
C GLU A 66 29.34 4.28 6.63
N TRP A 67 30.55 4.65 6.19
CA TRP A 67 31.50 5.35 7.03
C TRP A 67 31.04 6.76 7.39
N ALA A 68 30.62 7.55 6.38
CA ALA A 68 30.14 8.92 6.58
C ALA A 68 28.88 8.96 7.46
N LEU A 69 27.96 8.00 7.28
CA LEU A 69 26.79 7.86 8.16
C LEU A 69 27.20 7.49 9.59
N ALA A 70 28.17 6.58 9.76
CA ALA A 70 28.67 6.19 11.08
C ALA A 70 29.28 7.37 11.83
N GLU A 71 30.09 8.16 11.14
CA GLU A 71 30.70 9.39 11.69
C GLU A 71 29.64 10.42 12.06
N SER A 72 28.70 10.71 11.17
CA SER A 72 27.63 11.70 11.40
C SER A 72 26.67 11.32 12.53
N LEU A 73 26.45 10.02 12.75
CA LEU A 73 25.54 9.51 13.77
C LEU A 73 26.25 9.11 15.07
N GLY A 74 27.57 9.18 15.12
CA GLY A 74 28.36 8.81 16.32
C GLY A 74 28.27 7.33 16.69
N VAL A 75 28.15 6.43 15.69
CA VAL A 75 28.00 4.98 15.91
C VAL A 75 29.04 4.19 15.11
N SER A 76 29.16 2.88 15.38
CA SER A 76 30.07 2.03 14.60
C SER A 76 29.55 1.81 13.17
N GLN A 77 30.48 1.63 12.22
CA GLN A 77 30.14 1.27 10.83
C GLN A 77 29.32 -0.04 10.77
N GLY A 78 29.60 -1.02 11.64
CA GLY A 78 28.85 -2.27 11.73
C GLY A 78 27.37 -2.06 12.12
N THR A 79 27.10 -1.08 13.01
CA THR A 79 25.75 -0.69 13.39
C THR A 79 24.99 -0.10 12.21
N VAL A 80 25.61 0.82 11.45
CA VAL A 80 25.04 1.42 10.25
C VAL A 80 24.81 0.37 9.17
N ARG A 81 25.79 -0.50 8.90
CA ARG A 81 25.66 -1.59 7.91
C ARG A 81 24.48 -2.50 8.21
N LYS A 82 24.28 -2.88 9.48
CA LYS A 82 23.13 -3.70 9.91
C LYS A 82 21.81 -2.95 9.66
N ALA A 83 21.73 -1.68 10.04
CA ALA A 83 20.54 -0.85 9.82
C ALA A 83 20.22 -0.68 8.33
N LEU A 84 21.22 -0.43 7.48
CA LEU A 84 21.05 -0.31 6.03
C LEU A 84 20.64 -1.65 5.39
N THR A 85 21.17 -2.78 5.89
CA THR A 85 20.76 -4.11 5.40
C THR A 85 19.29 -4.35 5.70
N ASP A 86 18.83 -4.08 6.93
CA ASP A 86 17.43 -4.21 7.28
C ASP A 86 16.54 -3.30 6.41
N LEU A 87 16.97 -2.06 6.12
CA LEU A 87 16.24 -1.14 5.22
C LEU A 87 16.21 -1.61 3.76
N VAL A 88 17.24 -2.34 3.29
CA VAL A 88 17.23 -2.98 1.96
C VAL A 88 16.25 -4.15 1.94
N ASP A 89 16.30 -5.02 2.95
CA ASP A 89 15.40 -6.17 3.08
C ASP A 89 13.92 -5.73 3.21
N GLU A 90 13.69 -4.56 3.77
CA GLU A 90 12.38 -3.93 3.90
C GLU A 90 11.96 -3.13 2.64
N GLY A 91 12.82 -2.97 1.64
CA GLY A 91 12.51 -2.25 0.40
C GLY A 91 12.51 -0.72 0.51
N TRP A 92 13.10 -0.15 1.57
CA TRP A 92 13.36 1.29 1.65
C TRP A 92 14.54 1.71 0.78
N LEU A 93 15.52 0.83 0.66
CA LEU A 93 16.77 1.04 -0.04
C LEU A 93 17.01 -0.10 -1.03
N TYR A 94 17.88 0.13 -2.00
CA TYR A 94 18.45 -0.90 -2.83
C TYR A 94 19.95 -0.66 -3.02
N ARG A 95 20.71 -1.74 -3.23
CA ARG A 95 22.16 -1.67 -3.45
C ARG A 95 22.46 -1.81 -4.93
N GLN A 96 23.37 -0.98 -5.42
CA GLN A 96 24.00 -1.14 -6.71
C GLN A 96 25.48 -1.48 -6.50
N GLN A 97 25.90 -2.62 -7.02
CA GLN A 97 27.28 -3.07 -6.85
C GLN A 97 28.28 -2.03 -7.36
N GLY A 98 29.24 -1.68 -6.53
CA GLY A 98 30.29 -0.68 -6.85
C GLY A 98 29.81 0.79 -6.87
N LYS A 99 28.49 1.06 -6.72
CA LYS A 99 27.95 2.42 -6.80
C LYS A 99 27.41 2.93 -5.46
N GLY A 100 26.95 2.05 -4.59
CA GLY A 100 26.45 2.42 -3.27
C GLY A 100 25.04 1.92 -2.93
N THR A 101 24.43 2.57 -1.93
CA THR A 101 23.06 2.31 -1.47
C THR A 101 22.18 3.50 -1.86
N PHE A 102 21.04 3.24 -2.44
CA PHE A 102 20.12 4.22 -3.02
C PHE A 102 18.73 4.10 -2.40
N VAL A 103 17.99 5.21 -2.35
CA VAL A 103 16.59 5.22 -1.92
C VAL A 103 15.73 4.51 -2.96
N ALA A 104 14.99 3.50 -2.53
CA ALA A 104 14.01 2.85 -3.39
C ALA A 104 12.81 3.78 -3.63
N PRO A 105 12.19 3.78 -4.82
CA PRO A 105 10.96 4.51 -5.04
C PRO A 105 9.86 4.00 -4.10
N GLY A 106 8.99 4.92 -3.65
CA GLY A 106 7.78 4.56 -2.92
C GLY A 106 6.82 3.78 -3.82
N LEU A 107 5.89 3.07 -3.19
CA LEU A 107 4.87 2.31 -3.88
C LEU A 107 4.01 3.26 -4.75
N ASN A 108 3.87 2.96 -6.03
CA ASN A 108 2.93 3.66 -6.89
C ASN A 108 1.50 3.14 -6.61
N GLU A 109 0.61 4.02 -6.17
CA GLU A 109 -0.78 3.62 -5.88
C GLU A 109 -1.55 3.12 -7.10
N TRP A 110 -1.17 3.54 -8.32
CA TRP A 110 -1.81 3.06 -9.54
C TRP A 110 -1.54 1.58 -9.74
N GLY A 111 -0.29 1.19 -9.76
CA GLY A 111 0.06 -0.20 -9.99
C GLY A 111 1.53 -0.46 -9.78
N ASP A 112 1.83 -1.57 -9.16
CA ASP A 112 3.17 -2.09 -9.02
C ASP A 112 3.44 -3.11 -10.14
N GLY A 113 3.11 -2.76 -11.37
CA GLY A 113 3.27 -3.63 -12.53
C GLY A 113 2.18 -4.70 -12.71
N HIS A 114 1.19 -4.76 -11.80
CA HIS A 114 0.13 -5.77 -11.91
C HIS A 114 -1.01 -5.40 -12.86
N LEU A 115 -1.21 -4.11 -13.12
CA LEU A 115 -2.18 -3.65 -14.10
C LEU A 115 -1.46 -3.26 -15.39
N VAL A 116 -1.70 -4.03 -16.44
CA VAL A 116 -1.11 -3.85 -17.76
C VAL A 116 -2.19 -3.62 -18.80
N THR A 117 -1.89 -2.82 -19.80
CA THR A 117 -2.70 -2.73 -21.00
C THR A 117 -2.38 -3.94 -21.90
N PRO A 118 -3.36 -4.75 -22.29
CA PRO A 118 -3.10 -5.82 -23.26
C PRO A 118 -2.46 -5.25 -24.54
N GLY A 119 -1.47 -5.94 -25.10
CA GLY A 119 -0.63 -5.44 -26.21
C GLY A 119 -1.37 -5.07 -27.51
N GLN A 120 -2.66 -5.36 -27.62
CA GLN A 120 -3.53 -4.92 -28.71
C GLN A 120 -4.08 -3.51 -28.53
N PHE A 121 -3.87 -2.87 -27.39
CA PHE A 121 -4.31 -1.51 -27.11
C PHE A 121 -3.08 -0.61 -27.00
N ALA A 122 -3.00 0.38 -27.89
CA ALA A 122 -1.98 1.42 -27.76
C ALA A 122 -2.24 2.21 -26.48
N GLU A 123 -1.27 2.25 -25.56
CA GLU A 123 -1.37 3.09 -24.37
C GLU A 123 -1.30 4.57 -24.77
N PRO A 124 -2.22 5.40 -24.28
CA PRO A 124 -1.95 6.83 -24.28
C PRO A 124 -0.72 7.07 -23.39
N PRO A 125 0.18 7.98 -23.79
CA PRO A 125 1.36 8.28 -23.01
C PRO A 125 0.98 8.80 -21.62
N GLY A 126 1.64 8.29 -20.59
CA GLY A 126 1.50 8.74 -19.21
C GLY A 126 0.93 7.68 -18.27
N SER A 127 1.01 7.99 -16.98
CA SER A 127 0.41 7.19 -15.93
C SER A 127 -0.94 7.77 -15.52
N PRO A 128 -1.92 6.95 -15.14
CA PRO A 128 -3.16 7.46 -14.57
C PRO A 128 -2.92 8.33 -13.35
N VAL A 129 -3.68 9.40 -13.24
CA VAL A 129 -3.62 10.34 -12.12
C VAL A 129 -4.89 10.25 -11.27
N PRO A 130 -4.78 10.31 -9.92
CA PRO A 130 -5.92 10.22 -9.04
C PRO A 130 -6.65 11.56 -8.90
N GLU A 131 -7.97 11.54 -9.05
CA GLU A 131 -8.90 12.59 -8.68
C GLU A 131 -9.59 12.19 -7.39
N LEU A 132 -9.47 13.00 -6.32
CA LEU A 132 -10.15 12.75 -5.06
C LEU A 132 -11.63 13.09 -5.17
N LEU A 133 -12.49 12.08 -5.08
CA LEU A 133 -13.94 12.25 -5.06
C LEU A 133 -14.44 12.55 -3.64
N SER A 134 -14.02 11.78 -2.66
CA SER A 134 -14.44 11.98 -1.27
C SER A 134 -13.45 11.38 -0.28
N CYS A 135 -13.49 11.92 0.94
CA CYS A 135 -12.85 11.34 2.12
C CYS A 135 -13.85 11.43 3.27
N THR A 136 -14.37 10.29 3.70
CA THR A 136 -15.46 10.21 4.69
C THR A 136 -15.15 9.20 5.78
N ARG A 137 -15.90 9.28 6.89
CA ARG A 137 -15.89 8.23 7.91
C ARG A 137 -16.80 7.07 7.46
N ALA A 138 -16.36 5.86 7.74
CA ALA A 138 -17.09 4.62 7.47
C ALA A 138 -16.87 3.64 8.62
N ASN A 139 -17.67 2.59 8.66
CA ASN A 139 -17.47 1.48 9.57
C ASN A 139 -17.00 0.25 8.80
N ALA A 140 -16.08 -0.50 9.39
CA ALA A 140 -15.56 -1.72 8.79
C ALA A 140 -16.67 -2.75 8.58
N SER A 141 -16.81 -3.25 7.35
CA SER A 141 -17.54 -4.51 7.10
C SER A 141 -16.80 -5.66 7.78
N GLU A 142 -17.43 -6.83 7.85
CA GLU A 142 -16.80 -8.00 8.44
C GLU A 142 -15.50 -8.37 7.73
N ASP A 143 -15.50 -8.32 6.40
CA ASP A 143 -14.35 -8.63 5.54
C ASP A 143 -13.18 -7.66 5.76
N ILE A 144 -13.49 -6.36 5.78
CA ILE A 144 -12.49 -5.31 6.00
C ILE A 144 -11.94 -5.39 7.43
N ALA A 145 -12.82 -5.60 8.43
CA ALA A 145 -12.40 -5.74 9.81
C ALA A 145 -11.47 -6.95 10.01
N GLN A 146 -11.78 -8.08 9.39
CA GLN A 146 -10.94 -9.27 9.41
C GLN A 146 -9.58 -9.00 8.73
N ALA A 147 -9.58 -8.41 7.53
CA ALA A 147 -8.36 -8.13 6.76
C ALA A 147 -7.43 -7.16 7.50
N LEU A 148 -7.98 -6.12 8.10
CA LEU A 148 -7.22 -5.12 8.86
C LEU A 148 -6.96 -5.50 10.32
N SER A 149 -7.37 -6.72 10.74
CA SER A 149 -7.26 -7.19 12.14
C SER A 149 -7.93 -6.25 13.16
N LEU A 150 -9.08 -5.70 12.78
CA LEU A 150 -9.89 -4.79 13.59
C LEU A 150 -11.09 -5.52 14.20
N ARG A 151 -11.72 -4.89 15.20
CA ARG A 151 -13.05 -5.31 15.67
C ARG A 151 -14.10 -5.01 14.61
N ARG A 152 -15.19 -5.77 14.63
CA ARG A 152 -16.36 -5.51 13.76
C ARG A 152 -16.85 -4.07 13.91
N ALA A 153 -17.24 -3.45 12.79
CA ALA A 153 -17.69 -2.06 12.72
C ALA A 153 -16.70 -1.03 13.27
N ALA A 154 -15.39 -1.35 13.31
CA ALA A 154 -14.36 -0.38 13.68
C ALA A 154 -14.43 0.85 12.76
N PRO A 155 -14.19 2.08 13.28
CA PRO A 155 -14.24 3.27 12.47
C PRO A 155 -13.04 3.33 11.49
N LEU A 156 -13.34 3.69 10.24
CA LEU A 156 -12.40 3.81 9.15
C LEU A 156 -12.51 5.19 8.49
N PHE A 157 -11.44 5.64 7.86
CA PHE A 157 -11.49 6.61 6.78
C PHE A 157 -11.71 5.86 5.48
N ARG A 158 -12.71 6.27 4.68
CA ARG A 158 -12.89 5.84 3.30
C ARG A 158 -12.44 6.96 2.38
N VAL A 159 -11.41 6.69 1.58
CA VAL A 159 -10.88 7.58 0.56
C VAL A 159 -11.32 7.04 -0.80
N ARG A 160 -12.12 7.80 -1.54
CA ARG A 160 -12.60 7.42 -2.86
C ARG A 160 -11.86 8.22 -3.93
N LEU A 161 -11.23 7.52 -4.86
CA LEU A 161 -10.41 8.09 -5.93
C LEU A 161 -10.92 7.64 -7.30
N LEU A 162 -11.02 8.57 -8.24
CA LEU A 162 -11.25 8.27 -9.66
C LEU A 162 -9.93 8.43 -10.40
N TRP A 163 -9.46 7.37 -11.04
CA TRP A 163 -8.23 7.40 -11.80
C TRP A 163 -8.51 7.79 -13.26
N ARG A 164 -7.78 8.79 -13.77
CA ARG A 164 -7.89 9.24 -15.14
C ARG A 164 -6.59 9.09 -15.90
N LEU A 165 -6.67 8.58 -17.13
CA LEU A 165 -5.58 8.52 -18.08
C LEU A 165 -5.97 9.37 -19.29
N ALA A 166 -5.19 10.41 -19.61
CA ALA A 166 -5.50 11.35 -20.68
C ALA A 166 -6.95 11.92 -20.59
N GLY A 167 -7.41 12.21 -19.36
CA GLY A 167 -8.75 12.74 -19.10
C GLY A 167 -9.87 11.69 -19.03
N VAL A 168 -9.64 10.46 -19.48
CA VAL A 168 -10.63 9.37 -19.46
C VAL A 168 -10.59 8.64 -18.12
N ALA A 169 -11.76 8.40 -17.51
CA ALA A 169 -11.86 7.58 -16.30
C ALA A 169 -11.54 6.10 -16.61
N VAL A 170 -10.57 5.55 -15.90
CA VAL A 170 -10.06 4.18 -16.12
C VAL A 170 -10.28 3.25 -14.95
N ALA A 171 -10.36 3.79 -13.74
CA ALA A 171 -10.65 3.01 -12.54
C ALA A 171 -11.26 3.85 -11.42
N LEU A 172 -11.95 3.19 -10.50
CA LEU A 172 -12.51 3.75 -9.28
C LEU A 172 -11.93 2.98 -8.09
N ASP A 173 -11.34 3.68 -7.11
CA ASP A 173 -10.80 3.11 -5.88
C ASP A 173 -11.64 3.50 -4.68
N ASP A 174 -11.83 2.56 -3.78
CA ASP A 174 -12.21 2.78 -2.39
C ASP A 174 -11.10 2.25 -1.48
N ALA A 175 -10.38 3.15 -0.82
CA ALA A 175 -9.34 2.82 0.15
C ALA A 175 -9.85 3.04 1.58
N TYR A 176 -9.70 2.03 2.43
CA TYR A 176 -10.15 2.03 3.82
C TYR A 176 -8.95 1.98 4.77
N VAL A 177 -8.84 2.97 5.64
CA VAL A 177 -7.73 3.15 6.57
C VAL A 177 -8.26 3.24 8.00
N PRO A 178 -7.69 2.50 8.98
CA PRO A 178 -8.14 2.56 10.37
C PRO A 178 -8.06 3.95 10.98
N VAL A 179 -9.15 4.39 11.63
CA VAL A 179 -9.16 5.62 12.44
C VAL A 179 -8.36 5.39 13.72
N GLY A 180 -7.64 6.42 14.16
CA GLY A 180 -6.86 6.40 15.41
C GLY A 180 -5.45 5.82 15.26
N ARG A 181 -5.13 5.21 14.12
CA ARG A 181 -3.78 4.76 13.79
C ARG A 181 -2.92 5.88 13.18
N PHE A 182 -3.55 6.69 12.35
CA PHE A 182 -2.93 7.82 11.66
C PHE A 182 -3.61 9.11 12.09
N GLU A 183 -2.92 10.23 11.93
CA GLU A 183 -3.58 11.53 12.07
C GLU A 183 -4.78 11.62 11.11
N GLU A 184 -5.71 12.53 11.42
CA GLU A 184 -6.93 12.66 10.64
C GLU A 184 -6.65 12.78 9.14
N ILE A 185 -7.28 11.88 8.37
CA ILE A 185 -7.22 11.86 6.92
C ILE A 185 -8.45 12.62 6.41
N ASP A 186 -8.23 13.77 5.80
CA ASP A 186 -9.27 14.60 5.21
C ASP A 186 -8.93 15.00 3.76
N ALA A 187 -9.94 15.44 3.03
CA ALA A 187 -9.81 15.79 1.62
C ALA A 187 -8.84 16.97 1.37
N ARG A 188 -8.76 17.95 2.29
CA ARG A 188 -7.87 19.10 2.15
C ARG A 188 -6.41 18.67 2.25
N ARG A 189 -6.12 17.85 3.26
CA ARG A 189 -4.77 17.32 3.48
C ARG A 189 -4.34 16.38 2.34
N LEU A 190 -5.22 15.50 1.85
CA LEU A 190 -4.89 14.60 0.74
C LEU A 190 -4.52 15.37 -0.54
N ARG A 191 -5.19 16.49 -0.85
CA ARG A 191 -4.84 17.32 -2.00
C ARG A 191 -3.43 17.90 -1.93
N GLN A 192 -2.89 18.15 -0.73
CA GLN A 192 -1.51 18.63 -0.55
C GLN A 192 -0.47 17.58 -0.94
N TYR A 193 -0.86 16.31 -0.98
CA TYR A 193 -0.04 15.17 -1.38
C TYR A 193 -0.42 14.63 -2.78
N GLY A 194 -1.01 15.49 -3.64
CA GLY A 194 -1.41 15.08 -5.00
C GLY A 194 -2.51 14.02 -5.04
N ASN A 195 -3.40 14.02 -4.04
CA ASN A 195 -4.44 13.00 -3.82
C ASN A 195 -3.90 11.58 -3.54
N SER A 196 -2.59 11.42 -3.29
CA SER A 196 -1.98 10.14 -2.97
C SER A 196 -2.06 9.86 -1.47
N LEU A 197 -2.74 8.78 -1.12
CA LEU A 197 -2.81 8.28 0.25
C LEU A 197 -1.42 7.76 0.70
N TYR A 198 -0.72 7.05 -0.16
CA TYR A 198 0.60 6.47 0.18
C TYR A 198 1.66 7.56 0.38
N THR A 199 1.67 8.58 -0.49
CA THR A 199 2.56 9.74 -0.29
C THR A 199 2.27 10.44 1.04
N ARG A 200 1.00 10.57 1.41
CA ARG A 200 0.62 11.14 2.72
C ARG A 200 1.07 10.26 3.87
N LEU A 201 0.81 8.95 3.84
CA LEU A 201 1.23 8.01 4.89
C LEU A 201 2.75 8.00 5.06
N GLU A 202 3.49 8.03 3.95
CA GLU A 202 4.95 8.07 3.99
C GLU A 202 5.47 9.39 4.58
N ARG A 203 5.05 10.53 4.02
CA ARG A 203 5.60 11.84 4.39
C ARG A 203 5.13 12.36 5.75
N ARG A 204 3.88 12.06 6.11
CA ARG A 204 3.29 12.58 7.35
C ARG A 204 3.44 11.63 8.52
N ASP A 205 3.16 10.34 8.29
CA ASP A 205 3.11 9.35 9.35
C ASP A 205 4.37 8.46 9.40
N GLY A 206 5.32 8.65 8.46
CA GLY A 206 6.55 7.82 8.38
C GLY A 206 6.25 6.36 8.05
N VAL A 207 5.10 6.08 7.43
CA VAL A 207 4.66 4.73 7.13
C VAL A 207 4.74 4.48 5.63
N ARG A 208 5.73 3.69 5.21
CA ARG A 208 5.82 3.17 3.86
C ARG A 208 4.96 1.93 3.73
N VAL A 209 4.09 1.94 2.72
CA VAL A 209 3.18 0.82 2.43
C VAL A 209 3.86 -0.15 1.46
N ARG A 210 3.71 -1.45 1.70
CA ARG A 210 3.99 -2.52 0.75
C ARG A 210 2.71 -3.29 0.45
N LEU A 211 2.61 -3.90 -0.73
CA LEU A 211 1.48 -4.76 -1.05
C LEU A 211 1.60 -6.10 -0.33
N GLY A 212 0.53 -6.49 0.33
CA GLY A 212 0.32 -7.81 0.88
C GLY A 212 -0.47 -8.68 -0.11
N ALA A 213 -1.55 -9.31 0.39
CA ALA A 213 -2.42 -10.13 -0.45
C ALA A 213 -3.15 -9.29 -1.50
N ILE A 214 -3.19 -9.80 -2.73
CA ILE A 214 -3.92 -9.23 -3.85
C ILE A 214 -4.86 -10.29 -4.39
N GLN A 215 -6.09 -9.88 -4.69
CA GLN A 215 -7.10 -10.73 -5.31
C GLN A 215 -7.76 -9.98 -6.46
N ALA A 216 -7.99 -10.67 -7.58
CA ALA A 216 -8.68 -10.13 -8.75
C ALA A 216 -9.90 -10.99 -9.07
N ARG A 217 -11.04 -10.35 -9.40
CA ARG A 217 -12.27 -11.02 -9.83
C ARG A 217 -13.05 -10.16 -10.82
N ALA A 218 -13.85 -10.78 -11.67
CA ALA A 218 -14.81 -10.07 -12.49
C ALA A 218 -16.02 -9.66 -11.66
N THR A 219 -16.58 -8.47 -11.94
CA THR A 219 -17.81 -7.98 -11.34
C THR A 219 -18.59 -7.13 -12.33
N LEU A 220 -19.86 -6.90 -12.09
CA LEU A 220 -20.66 -5.94 -12.85
C LEU A 220 -20.74 -4.61 -12.07
N PRO A 221 -20.71 -3.47 -12.76
CA PRO A 221 -20.87 -2.16 -12.13
C PRO A 221 -22.29 -1.96 -11.62
N ASP A 222 -22.43 -1.23 -10.54
CA ASP A 222 -23.70 -0.58 -10.19
C ASP A 222 -23.88 0.74 -10.98
N ARG A 223 -25.03 1.39 -10.83
CA ARG A 223 -25.36 2.61 -11.55
C ARG A 223 -24.42 3.78 -11.20
N GLU A 224 -24.00 3.89 -9.94
CA GLU A 224 -23.06 4.93 -9.51
C GLU A 224 -21.71 4.74 -10.19
N THR A 225 -21.18 3.53 -10.17
CA THR A 225 -19.92 3.15 -10.81
C THR A 225 -19.95 3.40 -12.32
N MET A 226 -21.06 3.04 -12.98
CA MET A 226 -21.25 3.32 -14.40
C MET A 226 -21.14 4.82 -14.70
N ASN A 227 -21.82 5.66 -13.93
CA ASN A 227 -21.78 7.11 -14.10
C ASN A 227 -20.37 7.68 -13.88
N LEU A 228 -19.67 7.24 -12.83
CA LEU A 228 -18.32 7.71 -12.48
C LEU A 228 -17.29 7.29 -13.54
N LEU A 229 -17.39 6.08 -14.07
CA LEU A 229 -16.47 5.56 -15.09
C LEU A 229 -16.90 5.99 -16.51
N GLY A 230 -18.05 6.65 -16.68
CA GLY A 230 -18.58 7.09 -17.99
C GLY A 230 -18.92 5.90 -18.90
N LEU A 231 -19.51 4.84 -18.34
CA LEU A 231 -19.93 3.66 -19.10
C LEU A 231 -21.32 3.91 -19.70
N SER A 232 -21.45 3.74 -21.01
CA SER A 232 -22.76 3.80 -21.70
C SER A 232 -23.59 2.55 -21.48
N ASP A 233 -22.92 1.41 -21.35
CA ASP A 233 -23.52 0.09 -21.21
C ASP A 233 -22.92 -0.67 -20.02
N VAL A 234 -23.63 -1.71 -19.57
CA VAL A 234 -23.10 -2.61 -18.53
C VAL A 234 -22.01 -3.48 -19.12
N GLU A 235 -20.77 -3.18 -18.76
CA GLU A 235 -19.60 -3.99 -19.10
C GLU A 235 -18.98 -4.65 -17.85
N PRO A 236 -18.40 -5.84 -17.96
CA PRO A 236 -17.68 -6.46 -16.84
C PRO A 236 -16.49 -5.59 -16.41
N LEU A 237 -16.34 -5.41 -15.11
CA LEU A 237 -15.18 -4.75 -14.51
C LEU A 237 -14.25 -5.78 -13.88
N LEU A 238 -12.98 -5.48 -13.86
CA LEU A 238 -11.99 -6.17 -13.05
C LEU A 238 -11.96 -5.51 -11.66
N MET A 239 -12.42 -6.24 -10.64
CA MET A 239 -12.30 -5.83 -9.26
C MET A 239 -11.00 -6.38 -8.69
N ILE A 240 -10.14 -5.49 -8.22
CA ILE A 240 -8.90 -5.83 -7.55
C ILE A 240 -9.00 -5.40 -6.10
N THR A 241 -8.89 -6.37 -5.21
CA THR A 241 -8.83 -6.13 -3.77
C THR A 241 -7.40 -6.34 -3.30
N ARG A 242 -6.87 -5.41 -2.52
CA ARG A 242 -5.50 -5.50 -2.02
C ARG A 242 -5.38 -5.06 -0.58
N LEU A 243 -4.46 -5.68 0.15
CA LEU A 243 -4.08 -5.32 1.49
C LEU A 243 -2.77 -4.54 1.45
N GLY A 244 -2.81 -3.28 1.89
CA GLY A 244 -1.61 -2.49 2.17
C GLY A 244 -1.09 -2.82 3.57
N GLN A 245 0.21 -3.07 3.67
CA GLN A 245 0.89 -3.37 4.93
C GLN A 245 2.01 -2.37 5.16
N ALA A 246 2.20 -1.93 6.40
CA ALA A 246 3.43 -1.27 6.81
C ALA A 246 4.60 -2.28 6.70
N LEU A 247 5.83 -1.79 6.66
CA LEU A 247 7.01 -2.66 6.60
C LEU A 247 7.14 -3.57 7.83
N THR A 248 6.53 -3.20 8.95
CA THR A 248 6.40 -4.05 10.14
C THR A 248 5.52 -5.27 9.95
N GLY A 249 4.82 -5.37 8.79
CA GLY A 249 3.86 -6.43 8.50
C GLY A 249 2.43 -6.13 8.95
N GLU A 250 2.21 -5.01 9.64
CA GLU A 250 0.89 -4.63 10.12
C GLU A 250 0.01 -4.10 8.99
N ALA A 251 -1.23 -4.57 8.89
CA ALA A 251 -2.20 -4.12 7.90
C ALA A 251 -2.61 -2.66 8.14
N VAL A 252 -2.44 -1.82 7.13
CA VAL A 252 -2.68 -0.36 7.23
C VAL A 252 -3.78 0.14 6.32
N GLU A 253 -4.08 -0.60 5.25
CA GLU A 253 -5.06 -0.23 4.25
C GLU A 253 -5.71 -1.47 3.65
N TRP A 254 -7.01 -1.39 3.41
CA TRP A 254 -7.74 -2.25 2.51
C TRP A 254 -8.22 -1.43 1.33
N ARG A 255 -7.95 -1.89 0.09
CA ARG A 255 -8.37 -1.17 -1.10
C ARG A 255 -9.12 -2.08 -2.06
N GLU A 256 -10.21 -1.55 -2.58
CA GLU A 256 -11.00 -2.13 -3.65
C GLU A 256 -10.88 -1.22 -4.88
N ARG A 257 -10.40 -1.77 -5.98
CA ARG A 257 -10.26 -1.07 -7.26
C ARG A 257 -11.15 -1.72 -8.30
N LEU A 258 -11.95 -0.92 -8.96
CA LEU A 258 -12.77 -1.32 -10.10
C LEU A 258 -12.15 -0.75 -11.38
N CYS A 259 -11.60 -1.62 -12.24
CA CYS A 259 -11.01 -1.24 -13.52
C CYS A 259 -11.88 -1.68 -14.68
N ARG A 260 -11.88 -0.92 -15.76
CA ARG A 260 -12.50 -1.32 -17.03
C ARG A 260 -11.73 -2.49 -17.63
N SER A 261 -12.31 -3.70 -17.57
CA SER A 261 -11.63 -4.94 -18.02
C SER A 261 -11.40 -4.99 -19.53
N ALA A 262 -12.15 -4.18 -20.32
CA ALA A 262 -11.91 -4.04 -21.73
C ALA A 262 -10.56 -3.38 -22.07
N ARG A 263 -9.94 -2.67 -21.12
CA ARG A 263 -8.67 -1.93 -21.33
C ARG A 263 -7.53 -2.37 -20.41
N TRP A 264 -7.83 -3.05 -19.31
CA TRP A 264 -6.85 -3.40 -18.29
C TRP A 264 -6.89 -4.90 -17.99
N ALA A 265 -5.75 -5.51 -17.93
CA ALA A 265 -5.57 -6.88 -17.47
C ALA A 265 -4.72 -6.90 -16.19
N PHE A 266 -4.97 -7.88 -15.35
CA PHE A 266 -4.12 -8.17 -14.20
C PHE A 266 -3.04 -9.16 -14.64
N GLN A 267 -1.79 -8.76 -14.50
CA GLN A 267 -0.63 -9.58 -14.80
C GLN A 267 0.22 -9.73 -13.54
N ARG A 268 0.69 -10.92 -13.29
CA ARG A 268 1.69 -11.19 -12.25
C ARG A 268 2.94 -11.73 -12.95
N GLU A 269 4.06 -11.10 -12.69
CA GLU A 269 5.34 -11.65 -13.09
C GLU A 269 5.65 -12.90 -12.26
N PRO A 270 6.27 -13.94 -12.84
CA PRO A 270 6.56 -15.21 -12.18
C PRO A 270 7.56 -15.10 -11.03
#